data_c0fbc664d3118cf546673b0671378828
#
_entry.id   c0fbc664d3118cf546673b0671378828
#
_cell.length_a   1.000
_cell.length_b   1.000
_cell.length_c   1.000
_cell.angle_alpha   90.00
_cell.angle_beta   90.00
_cell.angle_gamma   90.00
#
_symmetry.space_group_name_H-M   'P 1'
#
loop_
_entity.id
_entity.type
_entity.pdbx_description
1 polymer ?
#
loop_
_entity_poly.entity_id
_entity_poly.type
_entity_poly.pdbx_seq_one_letter_code
_entity_poly.pdbx_strand_id
1 'polypeptide(L)'
;MNCAAVSELHLSLDKHTMKTIEESTLAVIGLGYVGLPLAVEFGKNLPTIGFDVNKARIEELKSGNDHTLETTPEELQAAEYLVYSSQLDDLRSANVFIVTVPTPIDEHKRPDLTPLIKASESLAKVIKHGDVVIYESTVYPGATEEDCVPILEKVSGLVFNKGFFVGYSPERINPGDKKHTVEKILKVTSGSTK
;
A
#
# COMPACT_ATOMS: atom_id res chain seq x y z
N MET A 1 59.82 -9.91 10.03
CA MET A 1 59.23 -9.01 9.02
C MET A 1 57.73 -9.16 9.08
N ASN A 2 57.08 -8.06 9.31
CA ASN A 2 55.71 -7.91 9.72
C ASN A 2 54.65 -8.56 8.86
N CYS A 3 53.82 -9.38 9.49
CA CYS A 3 52.51 -9.76 9.02
C CYS A 3 51.50 -8.98 9.86
N ALA A 4 51.13 -7.81 9.35
CA ALA A 4 50.09 -6.98 9.94
C ALA A 4 49.48 -6.16 8.80
N ALA A 5 48.32 -6.55 8.36
CA ALA A 5 47.29 -5.72 7.72
C ALA A 5 46.23 -6.61 7.02
N VAL A 6 45.48 -7.36 7.80
CA VAL A 6 44.11 -7.73 7.41
C VAL A 6 43.20 -7.04 8.42
N SER A 7 43.22 -5.73 8.36
CA SER A 7 42.33 -4.87 9.11
C SER A 7 40.97 -4.88 8.43
N GLU A 8 39.99 -5.38 9.18
CA GLU A 8 38.69 -4.78 9.37
C GLU A 8 38.00 -4.22 8.12
N LEU A 9 37.50 -5.10 7.27
CA LEU A 9 36.33 -4.79 6.46
C LEU A 9 35.16 -4.74 7.45
N HIS A 10 34.99 -3.60 8.11
CA HIS A 10 33.71 -3.25 8.72
C HIS A 10 32.70 -3.21 7.59
N LEU A 11 32.01 -4.31 7.35
CA LEU A 11 30.69 -4.27 6.77
C LEU A 11 29.84 -3.48 7.77
N SER A 12 29.73 -2.19 7.52
CA SER A 12 28.64 -1.38 8.02
C SER A 12 27.37 -2.02 7.43
N LEU A 13 26.83 -2.99 8.13
CA LEU A 13 25.45 -3.35 8.02
C LEU A 13 24.69 -2.09 8.45
N ASP A 14 24.32 -1.28 7.48
CA ASP A 14 23.32 -0.26 7.67
C ASP A 14 22.10 -0.96 8.28
N LYS A 15 21.98 -0.85 9.59
CA LYS A 15 20.75 -1.12 10.30
C LYS A 15 19.79 -0.02 9.88
N HIS A 16 19.22 -0.14 8.69
CA HIS A 16 17.98 0.54 8.37
C HIS A 16 16.93 -0.07 9.30
N THR A 17 16.80 0.55 10.44
CA THR A 17 15.77 0.24 11.41
C THR A 17 14.46 0.56 10.68
N MET A 18 13.63 -0.46 10.42
CA MET A 18 12.28 -0.21 9.92
C MET A 18 11.61 0.75 10.89
N LYS A 19 10.95 1.77 10.34
CA LYS A 19 10.19 2.71 11.16
C LYS A 19 9.10 1.97 11.92
N THR A 20 8.82 2.43 13.12
CA THR A 20 7.63 1.96 13.85
C THR A 20 6.37 2.43 13.13
N ILE A 21 5.22 1.87 13.47
CA ILE A 21 3.97 2.27 12.82
C ILE A 21 3.64 3.73 13.13
N GLU A 22 3.98 4.21 14.31
CA GLU A 22 3.76 5.59 14.75
C GLU A 22 4.64 6.59 13.99
N GLU A 23 5.76 6.15 13.45
CA GLU A 23 6.68 6.96 12.65
C GLU A 23 6.39 6.85 11.15
N SER A 24 5.39 6.03 10.79
CA SER A 24 5.07 5.75 9.40
C SER A 24 4.09 6.75 8.82
N THR A 25 4.26 7.03 7.54
CA THR A 25 3.27 7.68 6.69
C THR A 25 2.72 6.65 5.73
N LEU A 26 1.42 6.44 5.76
CA LEU A 26 0.74 5.45 4.95
C LEU A 26 0.27 6.05 3.62
N ALA A 27 0.21 5.23 2.60
CA ALA A 27 -0.47 5.56 1.35
C ALA A 27 -1.42 4.42 0.97
N VAL A 28 -2.70 4.71 0.81
CA VAL A 28 -3.70 3.74 0.33
C VAL A 28 -3.98 4.02 -1.14
N ILE A 29 -3.74 3.02 -1.99
CA ILE A 29 -3.77 3.13 -3.45
C ILE A 29 -5.05 2.51 -4.00
N GLY A 30 -5.94 3.34 -4.51
CA GLY A 30 -7.29 2.98 -4.92
C GLY A 30 -8.30 3.26 -3.81
N LEU A 31 -9.19 4.22 -4.05
CA LEU A 31 -10.18 4.68 -3.05
C LEU A 31 -11.59 4.21 -3.40
N GLY A 32 -11.70 2.91 -3.72
CA GLY A 32 -12.97 2.21 -3.87
C GLY A 32 -13.55 1.77 -2.52
N TYR A 33 -14.46 0.77 -2.58
CA TYR A 33 -15.17 0.25 -1.41
C TYR A 33 -14.26 -0.43 -0.36
N VAL A 34 -13.05 -0.82 -0.72
CA VAL A 34 -12.04 -1.37 0.19
C VAL A 34 -11.11 -0.28 0.71
N GLY A 35 -10.52 0.48 -0.21
CA GLY A 35 -9.44 1.40 0.13
C GLY A 35 -9.91 2.64 0.86
N LEU A 36 -11.10 3.17 0.56
CA LEU A 36 -11.58 4.37 1.25
C LEU A 36 -11.83 4.13 2.75
N PRO A 37 -12.60 3.09 3.17
CA PRO A 37 -12.77 2.82 4.60
C PRO A 37 -11.44 2.59 5.33
N LEU A 38 -10.49 1.92 4.67
CA LEU A 38 -9.17 1.67 5.23
C LEU A 38 -8.37 2.97 5.40
N ALA A 39 -8.37 3.84 4.37
CA ALA A 39 -7.70 5.13 4.43
C ALA A 39 -8.29 6.04 5.51
N VAL A 40 -9.61 6.04 5.65
CA VAL A 40 -10.33 6.80 6.69
C VAL A 40 -9.93 6.29 8.07
N GLU A 41 -9.93 4.98 8.29
CA GLU A 41 -9.60 4.42 9.59
C GLU A 41 -8.15 4.71 10.01
N PHE A 42 -7.19 4.53 9.12
CA PHE A 42 -5.81 4.94 9.41
C PHE A 42 -5.68 6.44 9.59
N GLY A 43 -6.37 7.24 8.78
CA GLY A 43 -6.33 8.70 8.82
C GLY A 43 -6.91 9.33 10.09
N LYS A 44 -7.58 8.57 10.96
CA LYS A 44 -7.97 9.03 12.29
C LYS A 44 -6.76 9.18 13.23
N ASN A 45 -5.70 8.42 13.02
CA ASN A 45 -4.59 8.32 13.98
C ASN A 45 -3.21 8.53 13.37
N LEU A 46 -3.04 8.32 12.06
CA LEU A 46 -1.75 8.29 11.39
C LEU A 46 -1.75 9.15 10.12
N PRO A 47 -0.63 9.82 9.79
CA PRO A 47 -0.47 10.49 8.50
C PRO A 47 -0.77 9.53 7.35
N THR A 48 -1.83 9.78 6.60
CA THR A 48 -2.32 8.88 5.55
C THR A 48 -2.60 9.64 4.26
N ILE A 49 -2.14 9.10 3.15
CA ILE A 49 -2.42 9.61 1.81
C ILE A 49 -3.39 8.65 1.14
N GLY A 50 -4.61 9.10 0.87
CA GLY A 50 -5.54 8.41 0.01
C GLY A 50 -5.28 8.78 -1.45
N PHE A 51 -4.80 7.83 -2.24
CA PHE A 51 -4.45 8.07 -3.63
C PHE A 51 -5.40 7.35 -4.59
N ASP A 52 -5.89 8.09 -5.58
CA ASP A 52 -6.63 7.50 -6.69
C ASP A 52 -6.25 8.21 -8.00
N VAL A 53 -6.12 7.44 -9.08
CA VAL A 53 -5.85 7.98 -10.42
C VAL A 53 -7.04 8.76 -10.98
N ASN A 54 -8.24 8.50 -10.48
CA ASN A 54 -9.47 9.19 -10.87
C ASN A 54 -9.58 10.53 -10.12
N LYS A 55 -9.26 11.61 -10.81
CA LYS A 55 -9.34 12.97 -10.26
C LYS A 55 -10.74 13.33 -9.78
N ALA A 56 -11.79 12.87 -10.48
CA ALA A 56 -13.16 13.15 -10.07
C ALA A 56 -13.47 12.50 -8.71
N ARG A 57 -12.93 11.28 -8.45
CA ARG A 57 -13.02 10.63 -7.15
C ARG A 57 -12.34 11.43 -6.05
N ILE A 58 -11.16 11.95 -6.32
CA ILE A 58 -10.43 12.79 -5.37
C ILE A 58 -11.20 14.09 -5.03
N GLU A 59 -11.75 14.77 -6.02
CA GLU A 59 -12.52 16.00 -5.78
C GLU A 59 -13.83 15.71 -5.02
N GLU A 60 -14.49 14.61 -5.32
CA GLU A 60 -15.66 14.13 -4.59
C GLU A 60 -15.35 13.93 -3.10
N LEU A 61 -14.28 13.19 -2.78
CA LEU A 61 -13.85 12.91 -1.40
C LEU A 61 -13.42 14.17 -0.66
N LYS A 62 -12.71 15.08 -1.34
CA LYS A 62 -12.37 16.41 -0.77
C LYS A 62 -13.59 17.25 -0.44
N SER A 63 -14.70 17.05 -1.15
CA SER A 63 -15.96 17.73 -0.85
C SER A 63 -16.77 17.05 0.28
N GLY A 64 -16.22 15.98 0.88
CA GLY A 64 -16.87 15.25 1.97
C GLY A 64 -17.95 14.27 1.50
N ASN A 65 -17.96 13.87 0.23
CA ASN A 65 -18.93 12.95 -0.33
C ASN A 65 -18.29 11.62 -0.72
N ASP A 66 -19.07 10.54 -0.56
CA ASP A 66 -18.69 9.20 -0.98
C ASP A 66 -19.84 8.53 -1.73
N HIS A 67 -19.75 8.44 -3.08
CA HIS A 67 -20.77 7.78 -3.90
C HIS A 67 -20.84 6.26 -3.70
N THR A 68 -19.78 5.66 -3.13
CA THR A 68 -19.78 4.23 -2.80
C THR A 68 -20.59 3.91 -1.55
N LEU A 69 -20.94 4.93 -0.75
CA LEU A 69 -21.71 4.83 0.49
C LEU A 69 -21.08 3.91 1.55
N GLU A 70 -19.78 3.68 1.45
CA GLU A 70 -19.01 2.87 2.41
C GLU A 70 -18.60 3.70 3.64
N THR A 71 -18.46 5.03 3.47
CA THR A 71 -18.13 5.97 4.56
C THR A 71 -19.13 7.11 4.62
N THR A 72 -19.41 7.56 5.84
CA THR A 72 -20.28 8.72 6.07
C THR A 72 -19.47 10.01 6.04
N PRO A 73 -20.13 11.19 5.82
CA PRO A 73 -19.45 12.47 5.91
C PRO A 73 -18.77 12.70 7.26
N GLU A 74 -19.36 12.21 8.34
CA GLU A 74 -18.81 12.33 9.70
C GLU A 74 -17.53 11.49 9.85
N GLU A 75 -17.49 10.29 9.26
CA GLU A 75 -16.30 9.44 9.26
C GLU A 75 -15.19 10.05 8.41
N LEU A 76 -15.51 10.61 7.23
CA LEU A 76 -14.55 11.34 6.41
C LEU A 76 -13.96 12.53 7.18
N GLN A 77 -14.79 13.28 7.91
CA GLN A 77 -14.34 14.42 8.70
C GLN A 77 -13.49 14.02 9.91
N ALA A 78 -13.76 12.86 10.51
CA ALA A 78 -13.01 12.35 11.66
C ALA A 78 -11.58 11.91 11.30
N ALA A 79 -11.30 11.69 10.01
CA ALA A 79 -9.97 11.29 9.52
C ALA A 79 -9.06 12.52 9.34
N GLU A 80 -8.71 13.20 10.43
CA GLU A 80 -7.99 14.49 10.41
C GLU A 80 -6.60 14.42 9.77
N TYR A 81 -5.96 13.24 9.77
CA TYR A 81 -4.63 13.01 9.20
C TYR A 81 -4.69 12.42 7.78
N LEU A 82 -5.89 12.31 7.17
CA LEU A 82 -6.06 11.82 5.81
C LEU A 82 -6.04 12.97 4.80
N VAL A 83 -5.17 12.86 3.82
CA VAL A 83 -5.14 13.78 2.67
C VAL A 83 -5.40 13.00 1.38
N TYR A 84 -6.13 13.60 0.43
CA TYR A 84 -6.46 12.97 -0.84
C TYR A 84 -5.62 13.53 -1.98
N SER A 85 -5.05 12.65 -2.81
CA SER A 85 -4.24 13.05 -3.96
C SER A 85 -4.44 12.16 -5.19
N SER A 86 -4.29 12.74 -6.36
CA SER A 86 -4.13 12.04 -7.64
C SER A 86 -2.73 12.25 -8.26
N GLN A 87 -1.82 12.88 -7.51
CA GLN A 87 -0.46 13.15 -7.97
C GLN A 87 0.49 12.09 -7.43
N LEU A 88 1.20 11.41 -8.32
CA LEU A 88 2.09 10.32 -7.94
C LEU A 88 3.24 10.79 -7.02
N ASP A 89 3.74 12.00 -7.23
CA ASP A 89 4.84 12.56 -6.45
C ASP A 89 4.49 12.80 -4.97
N ASP A 90 3.21 12.98 -4.64
CA ASP A 90 2.78 13.14 -3.24
C ASP A 90 3.03 11.86 -2.43
N LEU A 91 3.07 10.70 -3.10
CA LEU A 91 3.34 9.40 -2.48
C LEU A 91 4.78 9.24 -1.98
N ARG A 92 5.72 10.10 -2.41
CA ARG A 92 7.14 10.01 -1.99
C ARG A 92 7.36 10.22 -0.50
N SER A 93 6.42 10.87 0.18
CA SER A 93 6.47 11.07 1.64
C SER A 93 6.08 9.81 2.42
N ALA A 94 5.34 8.88 1.80
CA ALA A 94 4.95 7.62 2.42
C ALA A 94 6.12 6.62 2.50
N ASN A 95 5.98 5.65 3.42
CA ASN A 95 6.90 4.52 3.55
C ASN A 95 6.16 3.17 3.68
N VAL A 96 4.83 3.20 3.85
CA VAL A 96 3.97 2.02 3.81
C VAL A 96 2.89 2.27 2.77
N PHE A 97 2.82 1.41 1.77
CA PHE A 97 1.87 1.50 0.66
C PHE A 97 0.91 0.33 0.72
N ILE A 98 -0.39 0.60 0.71
CA ILE A 98 -1.44 -0.44 0.74
C ILE A 98 -2.21 -0.37 -0.57
N VAL A 99 -2.11 -1.41 -1.37
CA VAL A 99 -2.70 -1.49 -2.72
C VAL A 99 -4.05 -2.19 -2.62
N THR A 100 -5.12 -1.45 -2.90
CA THR A 100 -6.52 -1.88 -2.81
C THR A 100 -7.25 -1.72 -4.14
N VAL A 101 -6.50 -1.78 -5.25
CA VAL A 101 -7.09 -1.69 -6.60
C VAL A 101 -7.93 -2.91 -6.93
N PRO A 102 -8.99 -2.78 -7.73
CA PRO A 102 -9.85 -3.89 -8.09
C PRO A 102 -9.11 -4.93 -8.94
N THR A 103 -9.56 -6.19 -8.83
CA THR A 103 -9.16 -7.30 -9.70
C THR A 103 -10.39 -7.81 -10.43
N PRO A 104 -10.83 -7.15 -11.51
CA PRO A 104 -12.00 -7.58 -12.26
C PRO A 104 -11.75 -8.93 -12.93
N ILE A 105 -12.82 -9.59 -13.35
CA ILE A 105 -12.74 -10.82 -14.15
C ILE A 105 -13.09 -10.50 -15.61
N ASP A 106 -12.42 -11.17 -16.54
CA ASP A 106 -12.74 -11.12 -17.96
C ASP A 106 -14.00 -11.94 -18.29
N GLU A 107 -14.44 -11.93 -19.56
CA GLU A 107 -15.57 -12.70 -20.05
C GLU A 107 -15.41 -14.22 -19.87
N HIS A 108 -14.17 -14.70 -19.70
CA HIS A 108 -13.84 -16.10 -19.43
C HIS A 108 -13.64 -16.39 -17.92
N LYS A 109 -14.04 -15.45 -17.04
CA LYS A 109 -13.88 -15.52 -15.57
C LYS A 109 -12.41 -15.65 -15.12
N ARG A 110 -11.46 -15.14 -15.91
CA ARG A 110 -10.06 -15.07 -15.53
C ARG A 110 -9.80 -13.71 -14.86
N PRO A 111 -8.97 -13.64 -13.80
CA PRO A 111 -8.66 -12.37 -13.16
C PRO A 111 -7.88 -11.46 -14.13
N ASP A 112 -8.33 -10.21 -14.24
CA ASP A 112 -7.60 -9.16 -14.94
C ASP A 112 -6.68 -8.43 -13.94
N LEU A 113 -5.39 -8.70 -14.03
CA LEU A 113 -4.38 -8.09 -13.17
C LEU A 113 -3.91 -6.71 -13.68
N THR A 114 -4.45 -6.20 -14.76
CA THR A 114 -4.04 -4.91 -15.34
C THR A 114 -4.05 -3.76 -14.32
N PRO A 115 -5.08 -3.58 -13.47
CA PRO A 115 -5.05 -2.53 -12.45
C PRO A 115 -3.91 -2.73 -11.44
N LEU A 116 -3.65 -3.97 -11.04
CA LEU A 116 -2.61 -4.32 -10.08
C LEU A 116 -1.20 -4.07 -10.65
N ILE A 117 -0.96 -4.47 -11.90
CA ILE A 117 0.29 -4.24 -12.63
C ILE A 117 0.55 -2.74 -12.75
N LYS A 118 -0.45 -1.94 -13.19
CA LYS A 118 -0.33 -0.48 -13.31
C LYS A 118 -0.07 0.21 -11.97
N ALA A 119 -0.71 -0.25 -10.90
CA ALA A 119 -0.44 0.25 -9.55
C ALA A 119 1.00 -0.04 -9.14
N SER A 120 1.49 -1.27 -9.37
CA SER A 120 2.88 -1.67 -9.09
C SER A 120 3.89 -0.86 -9.91
N GLU A 121 3.64 -0.64 -11.20
CA GLU A 121 4.47 0.22 -12.06
C GLU A 121 4.53 1.67 -11.58
N SER A 122 3.42 2.18 -11.07
CA SER A 122 3.34 3.54 -10.52
C SER A 122 4.10 3.64 -9.20
N LEU A 123 3.87 2.71 -8.28
CA LEU A 123 4.56 2.67 -7.00
C LEU A 123 6.07 2.50 -7.14
N ALA A 124 6.51 1.66 -8.08
CA ALA A 124 7.93 1.44 -8.33
C ALA A 124 8.73 2.71 -8.69
N LYS A 125 8.05 3.77 -9.14
CA LYS A 125 8.67 5.08 -9.44
C LYS A 125 8.88 5.94 -8.21
N VAL A 126 8.24 5.62 -7.10
CA VAL A 126 8.22 6.45 -5.88
C VAL A 126 8.72 5.74 -4.65
N ILE A 127 8.70 4.41 -4.61
CA ILE A 127 9.24 3.63 -3.49
C ILE A 127 10.75 3.88 -3.34
N LYS A 128 11.20 3.84 -2.10
CA LYS A 128 12.59 4.04 -1.71
C LYS A 128 13.05 2.92 -0.77
N HIS A 129 14.32 2.93 -0.45
CA HIS A 129 14.91 1.91 0.42
C HIS A 129 14.22 1.87 1.80
N GLY A 130 13.82 0.67 2.21
CA GLY A 130 13.14 0.39 3.48
C GLY A 130 11.62 0.46 3.42
N ASP A 131 11.03 0.82 2.28
CA ASP A 131 9.58 0.91 2.13
C ASP A 131 8.92 -0.47 2.10
N VAL A 132 7.65 -0.49 2.49
CA VAL A 132 6.79 -1.69 2.52
C VAL A 132 5.61 -1.51 1.57
N VAL A 133 5.36 -2.49 0.70
CA VAL A 133 4.19 -2.51 -0.19
C VAL A 133 3.30 -3.69 0.20
N ILE A 134 2.07 -3.41 0.62
CA ILE A 134 1.10 -4.41 1.04
C ILE A 134 0.01 -4.51 -0.02
N TYR A 135 -0.24 -5.71 -0.54
CA TYR A 135 -1.32 -5.95 -1.49
C TYR A 135 -2.54 -6.49 -0.76
N GLU A 136 -3.68 -5.81 -0.94
CA GLU A 136 -4.99 -6.22 -0.40
C GLU A 136 -5.97 -6.63 -1.50
N SER A 137 -5.58 -6.57 -2.75
CA SER A 137 -6.41 -7.04 -3.88
C SER A 137 -6.59 -8.56 -3.84
N THR A 138 -7.78 -9.03 -4.22
CA THR A 138 -8.05 -10.47 -4.33
C THR A 138 -7.33 -11.06 -5.53
N VAL A 139 -6.33 -11.89 -5.27
CA VAL A 139 -5.50 -12.52 -6.31
C VAL A 139 -5.27 -14.01 -6.01
N TYR A 140 -4.78 -14.75 -7.00
CA TYR A 140 -4.37 -16.15 -6.82
C TYR A 140 -3.05 -16.24 -6.02
N PRO A 141 -2.79 -17.37 -5.34
CA PRO A 141 -1.54 -17.60 -4.62
C PRO A 141 -0.32 -17.47 -5.55
N GLY A 142 0.66 -16.66 -5.14
CA GLY A 142 1.87 -16.39 -5.93
C GLY A 142 1.82 -15.10 -6.75
N ALA A 143 0.65 -14.53 -7.06
CA ALA A 143 0.54 -13.34 -7.90
C ALA A 143 1.36 -12.15 -7.37
N THR A 144 1.46 -11.98 -6.07
CA THR A 144 2.26 -10.91 -5.47
C THR A 144 3.74 -11.07 -5.82
N GLU A 145 4.30 -12.27 -5.65
CA GLU A 145 5.71 -12.57 -5.87
C GLU A 145 6.05 -12.76 -7.36
N GLU A 146 5.13 -13.30 -8.14
CA GLU A 146 5.37 -13.66 -9.54
C GLU A 146 5.07 -12.51 -10.51
N ASP A 147 4.04 -11.69 -10.20
CA ASP A 147 3.62 -10.59 -11.09
C ASP A 147 4.04 -9.21 -10.57
N CYS A 148 3.85 -8.93 -9.26
CA CYS A 148 4.05 -7.58 -8.73
C CYS A 148 5.50 -7.29 -8.36
N VAL A 149 6.15 -8.20 -7.62
CA VAL A 149 7.55 -8.02 -7.17
C VAL A 149 8.52 -7.77 -8.32
N PRO A 150 8.49 -8.54 -9.44
CA PRO A 150 9.40 -8.29 -10.56
C PRO A 150 9.23 -6.89 -11.17
N ILE A 151 8.03 -6.35 -11.17
CA ILE A 151 7.74 -4.98 -11.65
C ILE A 151 8.36 -3.96 -10.71
N LEU A 152 8.15 -4.14 -9.39
CA LEU A 152 8.72 -3.26 -8.38
C LEU A 152 10.25 -3.23 -8.48
N GLU A 153 10.91 -4.38 -8.58
CA GLU A 153 12.38 -4.47 -8.76
C GLU A 153 12.85 -3.81 -10.04
N LYS A 154 12.23 -4.17 -11.18
CA LYS A 154 12.66 -3.70 -12.50
C LYS A 154 12.59 -2.19 -12.64
N VAL A 155 11.55 -1.56 -12.11
CA VAL A 155 11.30 -0.12 -12.31
C VAL A 155 11.99 0.72 -11.23
N SER A 156 12.00 0.27 -9.97
CA SER A 156 12.65 1.00 -8.88
C SER A 156 14.18 0.81 -8.85
N GLY A 157 14.68 -0.32 -9.37
CA GLY A 157 16.07 -0.72 -9.21
C GLY A 157 16.42 -1.25 -7.81
N LEU A 158 15.44 -1.37 -6.92
CA LEU A 158 15.60 -1.90 -5.58
C LEU A 158 15.52 -3.44 -5.61
N VAL A 159 16.13 -4.09 -4.63
CA VAL A 159 16.12 -5.56 -4.51
C VAL A 159 15.12 -5.97 -3.45
N PHE A 160 14.23 -6.89 -3.80
CA PHE A 160 13.24 -7.47 -2.90
C PHE A 160 13.87 -8.08 -1.64
N ASN A 161 13.23 -7.87 -0.49
CA ASN A 161 13.70 -8.28 0.85
C ASN A 161 15.06 -7.67 1.28
N LYS A 162 15.51 -6.63 0.58
CA LYS A 162 16.70 -5.84 0.93
C LYS A 162 16.41 -4.34 0.80
N GLY A 163 16.00 -3.90 -0.36
CA GLY A 163 15.70 -2.51 -0.65
C GLY A 163 14.25 -2.13 -0.36
N PHE A 164 13.34 -3.08 -0.49
CA PHE A 164 11.93 -2.94 -0.13
C PHE A 164 11.36 -4.28 0.33
N PHE A 165 10.20 -4.24 0.99
CA PHE A 165 9.52 -5.39 1.54
C PHE A 165 8.08 -5.46 1.02
N VAL A 166 7.51 -6.66 1.00
CA VAL A 166 6.15 -6.87 0.51
C VAL A 166 5.33 -7.65 1.53
N GLY A 167 4.08 -7.26 1.66
CA GLY A 167 3.07 -7.96 2.44
C GLY A 167 1.84 -8.30 1.60
N TYR A 168 1.07 -9.25 2.07
CA TYR A 168 -0.24 -9.60 1.50
C TYR A 168 -1.27 -9.74 2.61
N SER A 169 -2.45 -9.14 2.38
CA SER A 169 -3.58 -9.22 3.29
C SER A 169 -4.86 -9.37 2.45
N PRO A 170 -5.42 -10.58 2.33
CA PRO A 170 -6.62 -10.77 1.52
C PRO A 170 -7.79 -9.95 2.06
N GLU A 171 -8.55 -9.35 1.15
CA GLU A 171 -9.74 -8.60 1.51
C GLU A 171 -10.82 -9.52 2.12
N ARG A 172 -11.44 -9.03 3.19
CA ARG A 172 -12.49 -9.72 3.94
C ARG A 172 -13.77 -8.90 4.11
N ILE A 173 -13.79 -7.67 3.59
CA ILE A 173 -14.95 -6.79 3.66
C ILE A 173 -15.92 -7.15 2.53
N ASN A 174 -17.19 -7.35 2.88
CA ASN A 174 -18.25 -7.45 1.89
C ASN A 174 -18.84 -6.05 1.67
N PRO A 175 -18.96 -5.57 0.42
CA PRO A 175 -19.56 -4.28 0.13
C PRO A 175 -20.93 -4.13 0.80
N GLY A 176 -21.14 -3.01 1.49
CA GLY A 176 -22.39 -2.71 2.21
C GLY A 176 -22.59 -3.45 3.54
N ASP A 177 -21.64 -4.25 4.01
CA ASP A 177 -21.72 -4.90 5.32
C ASP A 177 -21.30 -3.93 6.45
N LYS A 178 -22.28 -3.29 7.06
CA LYS A 178 -22.06 -2.36 8.17
C LYS A 178 -21.80 -3.03 9.54
N LYS A 179 -21.85 -4.36 9.61
CA LYS A 179 -21.59 -5.11 10.86
C LYS A 179 -20.13 -5.52 11.00
N HIS A 180 -19.49 -5.88 9.90
CA HIS A 180 -18.10 -6.33 9.86
C HIS A 180 -17.24 -5.21 9.25
N THR A 181 -17.07 -4.15 10.03
CA THR A 181 -16.24 -2.99 9.64
C THR A 181 -14.75 -3.31 9.71
N VAL A 182 -13.92 -2.48 9.10
CA VAL A 182 -12.44 -2.58 9.11
C VAL A 182 -11.91 -2.80 10.53
N GLU A 183 -12.48 -2.12 11.52
CA GLU A 183 -12.09 -2.21 12.95
C GLU A 183 -12.37 -3.58 13.59
N LYS A 184 -13.37 -4.30 13.10
CA LYS A 184 -13.88 -5.53 13.73
C LYS A 184 -13.48 -6.80 13.02
N ILE A 185 -13.00 -6.68 11.79
CA ILE A 185 -12.69 -7.83 10.97
C ILE A 185 -11.33 -8.41 11.36
N LEU A 186 -11.26 -9.73 11.51
CA LEU A 186 -9.99 -10.42 11.72
C LEU A 186 -9.28 -10.55 10.37
N LYS A 187 -8.25 -9.74 10.15
CA LYS A 187 -7.43 -9.80 8.94
C LYS A 187 -6.33 -10.85 9.07
N VAL A 188 -6.12 -11.58 8.01
CA VAL A 188 -4.96 -12.46 7.84
C VAL A 188 -3.90 -11.65 7.10
N THR A 189 -2.72 -11.54 7.68
CA THR A 189 -1.60 -10.80 7.08
C THR A 189 -0.38 -11.70 6.95
N SER A 190 0.36 -11.53 5.89
CA SER A 190 1.67 -12.17 5.70
C SER A 190 2.69 -11.13 5.25
N GLY A 191 3.93 -11.31 5.66
CA GLY A 191 5.06 -10.49 5.24
C GLY A 191 6.13 -11.32 4.55
N SER A 192 6.91 -10.71 3.71
CA SER A 192 8.00 -11.36 2.97
C SER A 192 9.23 -11.64 3.84
N THR A 193 9.30 -11.07 5.04
CA THR A 193 10.34 -11.30 6.05
C THR A 193 9.71 -11.48 7.44
N LYS A 194 10.52 -11.94 8.41
CA LYS A 194 10.13 -12.04 9.83
C LYS A 194 10.25 -10.70 10.52
#